data_4139b320ab575079b8ad90268616dd71
#
_entry.id   4139b320ab575079b8ad90268616dd71
#
_cell.length_a   1.000
_cell.length_b   1.000
_cell.length_c   1.000
_cell.angle_alpha   90.00
_cell.angle_beta   90.00
_cell.angle_gamma   90.00
#
_symmetry.space_group_name_H-M   'P 1'
#
loop_
_entity.id
_entity.type
_entity.pdbx_description
1 polymer ?
#
loop_
_entity_poly.entity_id
_entity_poly.type
_entity_poly.pdbx_seq_one_letter_code
_entity_poly.pdbx_strand_id
1 'polypeptide(L)'
;MFTAKCDHCGKEGSFEPLYRREGDLELIFLKCPECEAEFLVSVTDPDLRRGIEEFARMAKVIRTESVTDMFIEDVQALYRENIARGKVLRDQYLNQHEA
;
A
#
# COMPACT_ATOMS: atom_id res chain seq x y z
N MET A 1 -10.03 -1.59 10.82
CA MET A 1 -9.10 -2.61 11.32
C MET A 1 -8.98 -3.75 10.32
N PHE A 2 -7.83 -4.40 10.30
CA PHE A 2 -7.56 -5.48 9.34
C PHE A 2 -7.66 -6.82 10.05
N THR A 3 -8.50 -7.70 9.53
CA THR A 3 -8.63 -9.06 10.04
C THR A 3 -7.82 -10.00 9.17
N ALA A 4 -6.89 -10.72 9.78
CA ALA A 4 -5.99 -11.60 9.04
C ALA A 4 -5.51 -12.75 9.94
N LYS A 5 -4.90 -13.74 9.31
CA LYS A 5 -4.21 -14.81 10.00
C LYS A 5 -2.72 -14.51 10.08
N CYS A 6 -2.17 -14.58 11.28
CA CYS A 6 -0.74 -14.32 11.49
C CYS A 6 0.10 -15.50 11.01
N ASP A 7 1.08 -15.21 10.14
CA ASP A 7 2.00 -16.24 9.65
C ASP A 7 3.01 -16.70 10.73
N HIS A 8 3.18 -15.90 11.77
CA HIS A 8 4.12 -16.21 12.85
C HIS A 8 3.51 -17.09 13.92
N CYS A 9 2.31 -16.75 14.43
CA CYS A 9 1.65 -17.51 15.50
C CYS A 9 0.45 -18.34 15.05
N GLY A 10 -0.02 -18.16 13.81
CA GLY A 10 -1.12 -18.92 13.23
C GLY A 10 -2.52 -18.51 13.70
N LYS A 11 -2.63 -17.53 14.58
CA LYS A 11 -3.94 -17.08 15.09
C LYS A 11 -4.56 -16.03 14.19
N GLU A 12 -5.88 -16.05 14.11
CA GLU A 12 -6.66 -15.02 13.42
C GLU A 12 -7.04 -13.92 14.39
N GLY A 13 -7.10 -12.68 13.90
CA GLY A 13 -7.53 -11.56 14.71
C GLY A 13 -7.47 -10.25 13.95
N SER A 14 -7.79 -9.17 14.66
CA SER A 14 -7.74 -7.81 14.12
C SER A 14 -6.33 -7.25 14.31
N PHE A 15 -5.63 -7.04 13.21
CA PHE A 15 -4.28 -6.48 13.22
C PHE A 15 -4.34 -4.97 13.35
N GLU A 16 -3.41 -4.41 14.12
CA GLU A 16 -3.29 -2.97 14.31
C GLU A 16 -2.34 -2.38 13.27
N PRO A 17 -2.76 -1.34 12.51
CA PRO A 17 -1.85 -0.66 11.60
C PRO A 17 -0.89 0.25 12.37
N LEU A 18 0.40 0.17 12.05
CA LEU A 18 1.44 1.04 12.59
C LEU A 18 2.04 1.85 11.46
N TYR A 19 2.12 3.16 11.67
CA TYR A 19 2.65 4.09 10.69
C TYR A 19 4.02 4.59 11.14
N ARG A 20 5.01 4.45 10.28
CA ARG A 20 6.37 4.92 10.55
C ARG A 20 6.88 5.72 9.38
N ARG A 21 7.84 6.59 9.65
CA ARG A 21 8.49 7.38 8.60
C ARG A 21 10.00 7.25 8.73
N GLU A 22 10.66 6.99 7.59
CA GLU A 22 12.11 6.97 7.48
C GLU A 22 12.52 7.84 6.29
N GLY A 23 13.08 9.04 6.57
CA GLY A 23 13.36 10.01 5.52
C GLY A 23 12.10 10.39 4.75
N ASP A 24 12.11 10.18 3.43
CA ASP A 24 10.96 10.43 2.56
C ASP A 24 10.01 9.24 2.45
N LEU A 25 10.35 8.11 3.05
CA LEU A 25 9.53 6.91 2.99
C LEU A 25 8.49 6.91 4.09
N GLU A 26 7.26 6.55 3.75
CA GLU A 26 6.21 6.25 4.71
C GLU A 26 5.96 4.75 4.70
N LEU A 27 5.98 4.15 5.90
CA LEU A 27 5.91 2.72 6.10
C LEU A 27 4.62 2.38 6.84
N ILE A 28 3.94 1.32 6.41
CA ILE A 28 2.78 0.79 7.12
C ILE A 28 3.07 -0.67 7.46
N PHE A 29 2.99 -0.97 8.76
CA PHE A 29 3.12 -2.33 9.28
C PHE A 29 1.78 -2.77 9.87
N LEU A 30 1.53 -4.06 9.87
CA LEU A 30 0.44 -4.66 10.63
C LEU A 30 1.02 -5.43 11.80
N LYS A 31 0.52 -5.16 13.00
CA LYS A 31 0.96 -5.82 14.23
C LYS A 31 -0.06 -6.85 14.66
N CYS A 32 0.39 -8.08 14.87
CA CYS A 32 -0.45 -9.15 15.39
C CYS A 32 -0.81 -8.88 16.87
N PRO A 33 -2.08 -8.93 17.26
CA PRO A 33 -2.47 -8.67 18.65
C PRO A 33 -2.05 -9.77 19.62
N GLU A 34 -1.74 -10.96 19.13
CA GLU A 34 -1.40 -12.11 19.97
C GLU A 34 0.10 -12.26 20.24
N CYS A 35 0.92 -12.23 19.17
CA CYS A 35 2.37 -12.44 19.28
C CYS A 35 3.19 -11.16 19.11
N GLU A 36 2.55 -10.04 18.80
CA GLU A 36 3.16 -8.73 18.56
C GLU A 36 4.12 -8.67 17.35
N ALA A 37 4.13 -9.70 16.51
CA ALA A 37 4.90 -9.68 15.27
C ALA A 37 4.41 -8.57 14.34
N GLU A 38 5.35 -7.89 13.68
CA GLU A 38 5.06 -6.79 12.77
C GLU A 38 5.35 -7.21 11.34
N PHE A 39 4.42 -6.92 10.44
CA PHE A 39 4.54 -7.28 9.03
C PHE A 39 4.48 -6.02 8.19
N LEU A 40 5.49 -5.79 7.36
CA LEU A 40 5.52 -4.65 6.45
C LEU A 40 4.52 -4.90 5.31
N VAL A 41 3.55 -3.99 5.14
CA VAL A 41 2.54 -4.10 4.09
C VAL A 41 2.67 -3.04 3.02
N SER A 42 3.24 -1.88 3.33
CA SER A 42 3.33 -0.79 2.35
C SER A 42 4.55 0.08 2.62
N VAL A 43 5.22 0.47 1.53
CA VAL A 43 6.27 1.50 1.51
C VAL A 43 5.93 2.47 0.40
N THR A 44 5.85 3.75 0.72
CA THR A 44 5.59 4.81 -0.26
C THR A 44 6.65 5.89 -0.19
N ASP A 45 7.04 6.39 -1.37
CA ASP A 45 7.86 7.59 -1.50
C ASP A 45 6.99 8.77 -1.96
N PRO A 46 7.51 10.01 -2.02
CA PRO A 46 6.70 11.16 -2.46
C PRO A 46 6.10 10.99 -3.85
N ASP A 47 6.82 10.37 -4.79
CA ASP A 47 6.33 10.15 -6.16
C ASP A 47 5.17 9.17 -6.18
N LEU A 48 5.28 8.07 -5.44
CA LEU A 48 4.19 7.09 -5.35
C LEU A 48 2.96 7.70 -4.68
N ARG A 49 3.14 8.47 -3.61
CA ARG A 49 2.02 9.15 -2.94
C ARG A 49 1.28 10.10 -3.89
N ARG A 50 2.01 10.84 -4.74
CA ARG A 50 1.38 11.67 -5.77
C ARG A 50 0.59 10.84 -6.77
N GLY A 51 1.13 9.69 -7.19
CA GLY A 51 0.43 8.76 -8.08
C GLY A 51 -0.85 8.20 -7.47
N ILE A 52 -0.82 7.89 -6.18
CA ILE A 52 -2.00 7.41 -5.45
C ILE A 52 -3.07 8.50 -5.36
N GLU A 53 -2.68 9.74 -5.06
CA GLU A 53 -3.60 10.88 -5.02
C GLU A 53 -4.23 11.15 -6.39
N GLU A 54 -3.43 11.09 -7.44
CA GLU A 54 -3.91 11.25 -8.80
C GLU A 54 -4.91 10.17 -9.17
N PHE A 55 -4.59 8.91 -8.85
CA PHE A 55 -5.52 7.79 -9.06
C PHE A 55 -6.85 8.03 -8.33
N ALA A 56 -6.80 8.48 -7.08
CA ALA A 56 -8.00 8.74 -6.29
C ALA A 56 -8.88 9.82 -6.93
N ARG A 57 -8.28 10.89 -7.47
CA ARG A 57 -9.00 11.94 -8.18
C ARG A 57 -9.66 11.41 -9.46
N MET A 58 -8.91 10.63 -10.25
CA MET A 58 -9.44 10.05 -11.50
C MET A 58 -10.54 9.04 -11.23
N ALA A 59 -10.39 8.22 -10.20
CA ALA A 59 -11.42 7.25 -9.80
C ALA A 59 -12.71 7.94 -9.37
N LYS A 60 -12.60 9.09 -8.71
CA LYS A 60 -13.78 9.90 -8.34
C LYS A 60 -14.52 10.41 -9.58
N VAL A 61 -13.78 10.87 -10.59
CA VAL A 61 -14.37 11.32 -11.87
C VAL A 61 -15.17 10.21 -12.54
N ILE A 62 -14.60 8.98 -12.58
CA ILE A 62 -15.30 7.82 -13.14
C ILE A 62 -16.64 7.58 -12.44
N ARG A 63 -16.69 7.73 -11.12
CA ARG A 63 -17.91 7.48 -10.34
C ARG A 63 -18.96 8.57 -10.47
N THR A 64 -18.55 9.80 -10.76
CA THR A 64 -19.45 10.96 -10.73
C THR A 64 -19.81 11.51 -12.11
N GLU A 65 -19.08 11.14 -13.16
CA GLU A 65 -19.24 11.68 -14.50
C GLU A 65 -19.19 10.56 -15.54
N SER A 66 -19.79 10.82 -16.71
CA SER A 66 -19.64 9.94 -17.86
C SER A 66 -18.24 10.12 -18.47
N VAL A 67 -17.51 9.04 -18.61
CA VAL A 67 -16.14 9.07 -19.12
C VAL A 67 -15.98 8.12 -20.30
N THR A 68 -14.94 8.36 -21.12
CA THR A 68 -14.60 7.50 -22.25
C THR A 68 -13.91 6.23 -21.80
N ASP A 69 -13.93 5.19 -22.65
CA ASP A 69 -13.18 3.96 -22.40
C ASP A 69 -11.68 4.23 -22.32
N MET A 70 -11.16 5.18 -23.11
CA MET A 70 -9.76 5.59 -23.03
C MET A 70 -9.38 6.12 -21.65
N PHE A 71 -10.26 6.93 -21.05
CA PHE A 71 -10.03 7.45 -19.70
C PHE A 71 -9.98 6.32 -18.68
N ILE A 72 -10.88 5.35 -18.79
CA ILE A 72 -10.91 4.18 -17.89
C ILE A 72 -9.61 3.37 -18.03
N GLU A 73 -9.13 3.17 -19.26
CA GLU A 73 -7.87 2.47 -19.51
C GLU A 73 -6.68 3.20 -18.89
N ASP A 74 -6.64 4.54 -19.00
CA ASP A 74 -5.59 5.35 -18.41
C ASP A 74 -5.57 5.23 -16.88
N VAL A 75 -6.74 5.23 -16.25
CA VAL A 75 -6.86 5.06 -14.79
C VAL A 75 -6.39 3.68 -14.37
N GLN A 76 -6.74 2.64 -15.13
CA GLN A 76 -6.29 1.27 -14.85
C GLN A 76 -4.77 1.13 -15.01
N ALA A 77 -4.19 1.80 -16.02
CA ALA A 77 -2.74 1.81 -16.23
C ALA A 77 -2.04 2.47 -15.05
N LEU A 78 -2.53 3.61 -14.58
CA LEU A 78 -1.99 4.30 -13.41
C LEU A 78 -2.05 3.42 -12.15
N TYR A 79 -3.16 2.72 -11.97
CA TYR A 79 -3.33 1.78 -10.86
C TYR A 79 -2.25 0.69 -10.88
N ARG A 80 -2.02 0.08 -12.05
CA ARG A 80 -0.99 -0.96 -12.21
C ARG A 80 0.40 -0.42 -11.97
N GLU A 81 0.71 0.79 -12.45
CA GLU A 81 1.99 1.44 -12.22
C GLU A 81 2.23 1.71 -10.73
N ASN A 82 1.21 2.19 -10.03
CA ASN A 82 1.31 2.46 -8.59
C ASN A 82 1.55 1.18 -7.79
N ILE A 83 0.87 0.09 -8.15
CA ILE A 83 1.07 -1.21 -7.49
C ILE A 83 2.49 -1.73 -7.74
N ALA A 84 2.96 -1.67 -8.98
CA ALA A 84 4.31 -2.11 -9.34
C ALA A 84 5.38 -1.29 -8.60
N ARG A 85 5.21 0.01 -8.52
CA ARG A 85 6.12 0.91 -7.81
C ARG A 85 6.15 0.60 -6.31
N GLY A 86 4.98 0.42 -5.70
CA GLY A 86 4.89 0.07 -4.29
C GLY A 86 5.59 -1.24 -3.96
N LYS A 87 5.45 -2.22 -4.85
CA LYS A 87 6.13 -3.52 -4.71
C LYS A 87 7.65 -3.37 -4.76
N VAL A 88 8.16 -2.58 -5.72
CA VAL A 88 9.60 -2.31 -5.84
C VAL A 88 10.13 -1.63 -4.59
N LEU A 89 9.44 -0.61 -4.09
CA LEU A 89 9.85 0.11 -2.88
C LEU A 89 9.86 -0.81 -1.66
N ARG A 90 8.85 -1.65 -1.51
CA ARG A 90 8.78 -2.61 -0.41
C ARG A 90 9.94 -3.61 -0.47
N ASP A 91 10.20 -4.16 -1.65
CA ASP A 91 11.28 -5.14 -1.82
C ASP A 91 12.65 -4.50 -1.58
N GLN A 92 12.87 -3.27 -2.05
CA GLN A 92 14.10 -2.53 -1.79
C GLN A 92 14.28 -2.26 -0.28
N TYR A 93 13.22 -1.86 0.40
CA TYR A 93 13.28 -1.63 1.84
C TYR A 93 13.64 -2.91 2.59
N LEU A 94 12.98 -4.02 2.28
CA LEU A 94 13.24 -5.31 2.92
C LEU A 94 14.68 -5.79 2.68
N ASN A 95 15.20 -5.62 1.47
CA ASN A 95 16.57 -6.01 1.14
C ASN A 95 17.61 -5.17 1.90
N GLN A 96 17.34 -3.91 2.15
CA GLN A 96 18.24 -3.03 2.89
C GLN A 96 18.22 -3.30 4.40
N HIS A 97 17.15 -3.86 4.92
CA HIS A 97 16.93 -4.06 6.35
C HIS A 97 16.99 -5.53 6.79
N GLU A 98 17.26 -6.43 5.88
CA GLU A 98 17.55 -7.83 6.23
C GLU A 98 18.97 -7.93 6.80
N ALA A 99 19.05 -8.54 7.95
CA ALA A 99 20.31 -8.79 8.62
C ALA A 99 21.05 -9.99 7.97
#